data_89b7c2082642853fd61218d978aa90da
#
_entry.id   89b7c2082642853fd61218d978aa90da
#
_cell.length_a   1.000
_cell.length_b   1.000
_cell.length_c   1.000
_cell.angle_alpha   90.00
_cell.angle_beta   90.00
_cell.angle_gamma   90.00
#
_symmetry.space_group_name_H-M   'P 1'
#
loop_
_entity.id
_entity.type
_entity.pdbx_description
1 polymer ?
#
loop_
_entity_poly.entity_id
_entity_poly.type
_entity_poly.pdbx_seq_one_letter_code
_entity_poly.pdbx_strand_id
1 'polypeptide(L)'
;MLKQIGDKDLETLLMLADDRECEKLTRARDYYDTLNMKHLDLRGKDLSGRKFWNVDFTGADLSDANLNGCVFEFCEFEYANLSGATMIASRIICSRFYHANFEYTDISNSLFIDVEIMYCEFEKTRLHDCRTDVLFIVPEESAIAIDLTGTAAISIRTKPERK
;
A
#
# COMPACT_ATOMS: atom_id res chain seq x y z
N MET A 1 -10.96 -12.87 -10.01
CA MET A 1 -10.32 -12.90 -11.35
C MET A 1 -9.81 -11.50 -11.63
N LEU A 2 -8.51 -11.35 -11.86
CA LEU A 2 -7.89 -10.06 -12.16
C LEU A 2 -8.42 -9.47 -13.46
N LYS A 3 -8.59 -8.15 -13.48
CA LYS A 3 -9.00 -7.40 -14.68
C LYS A 3 -7.75 -6.92 -15.40
N GLN A 4 -7.59 -7.35 -16.63
CA GLN A 4 -6.56 -6.80 -17.50
C GLN A 4 -6.91 -5.36 -17.87
N ILE A 5 -5.93 -4.48 -17.86
CA ILE A 5 -6.07 -3.09 -18.27
C ILE A 5 -5.09 -2.78 -19.39
N GLY A 6 -5.57 -2.15 -20.46
CA GLY A 6 -4.71 -1.66 -21.52
C GLY A 6 -3.89 -0.45 -21.07
N ASP A 7 -2.69 -0.26 -21.62
CA ASP A 7 -1.79 0.83 -21.18
C ASP A 7 -2.44 2.21 -21.31
N LYS A 8 -3.24 2.45 -22.35
CA LYS A 8 -3.95 3.71 -22.53
C LYS A 8 -5.02 3.95 -21.45
N ASP A 9 -5.75 2.90 -21.06
CA ASP A 9 -6.77 3.00 -20.02
C ASP A 9 -6.11 3.16 -18.66
N LEU A 10 -4.98 2.48 -18.42
CA LEU A 10 -4.16 2.65 -17.23
C LEU A 10 -3.65 4.10 -17.12
N GLU A 11 -3.06 4.67 -18.18
CA GLU A 11 -2.61 6.06 -18.17
C GLU A 11 -3.75 7.03 -17.87
N THR A 12 -4.95 6.78 -18.40
CA THR A 12 -6.14 7.60 -18.09
C THR A 12 -6.49 7.53 -16.61
N LEU A 13 -6.47 6.34 -16.00
CA LEU A 13 -6.72 6.17 -14.56
C LEU A 13 -5.64 6.83 -13.71
N LEU A 14 -4.37 6.73 -14.13
CA LEU A 14 -3.24 7.35 -13.43
C LEU A 14 -3.32 8.88 -13.48
N MET A 15 -3.68 9.45 -14.61
CA MET A 15 -3.93 10.90 -14.72
C MET A 15 -5.07 11.34 -13.79
N LEU A 16 -6.16 10.58 -13.71
CA LEU A 16 -7.25 10.86 -12.79
C LEU A 16 -6.82 10.73 -11.31
N ALA A 17 -5.90 9.83 -11.01
CA ALA A 17 -5.35 9.69 -9.65
C ALA A 17 -4.45 10.88 -9.29
N ASP A 18 -3.55 11.28 -10.19
CA ASP A 18 -2.62 12.40 -9.99
C ASP A 18 -3.32 13.76 -9.89
N ASP A 19 -4.42 13.96 -10.64
CA ASP A 19 -5.19 15.22 -10.64
C ASP A 19 -6.06 15.42 -9.39
N ARG A 20 -6.20 14.40 -8.55
CA ARG A 20 -6.94 14.49 -7.30
C ARG A 20 -6.11 15.23 -6.25
N GLU A 21 -6.21 16.55 -6.23
CA GLU A 21 -5.63 17.37 -5.18
C GLU A 21 -6.53 17.41 -3.95
N CYS A 22 -5.97 17.10 -2.79
CA CYS A 22 -6.64 17.16 -1.49
C CYS A 22 -7.34 18.54 -1.23
N GLU A 23 -6.82 19.61 -1.80
CA GLU A 23 -7.38 20.96 -1.61
C GLU A 23 -8.72 21.19 -2.32
N LYS A 24 -9.03 20.47 -3.39
CA LYS A 24 -10.31 20.62 -4.11
C LYS A 24 -11.47 19.92 -3.42
N LEU A 25 -11.19 19.04 -2.47
CA LEU A 25 -12.16 18.13 -1.84
C LEU A 25 -12.69 18.62 -0.48
N THR A 26 -12.32 19.82 -0.04
CA THR A 26 -12.90 20.45 1.16
C THR A 26 -14.39 20.82 1.00
N ARG A 27 -14.98 20.62 -0.17
CA ARG A 27 -16.42 20.74 -0.37
C ARG A 27 -17.06 19.35 -0.31
N ALA A 28 -17.80 19.11 0.71
CA ALA A 28 -18.47 17.89 1.21
C ALA A 28 -19.19 16.96 0.19
N ARG A 29 -18.93 17.04 -1.09
CA ARG A 29 -19.57 16.23 -2.13
C ARG A 29 -18.70 15.08 -2.66
N ASP A 30 -17.38 15.20 -2.56
CA ASP A 30 -16.48 14.32 -3.32
C ASP A 30 -15.85 13.21 -2.47
N TYR A 31 -16.18 13.13 -1.17
CA TYR A 31 -15.73 12.05 -0.28
C TYR A 31 -16.19 10.65 -0.73
N TYR A 32 -17.21 10.57 -1.55
CA TYR A 32 -17.76 9.30 -2.04
C TYR A 32 -17.24 8.86 -3.41
N ASP A 33 -16.43 9.69 -4.07
CA ASP A 33 -15.90 9.33 -5.38
C ASP A 33 -14.52 8.66 -5.28
N THR A 34 -14.54 7.42 -4.80
CA THR A 34 -13.34 6.58 -4.73
C THR A 34 -12.97 6.12 -6.14
N LEU A 35 -11.72 6.37 -6.54
CA LEU A 35 -11.22 5.84 -7.81
C LEU A 35 -11.06 4.32 -7.71
N ASN A 36 -11.78 3.60 -8.54
CA ASN A 36 -11.84 2.16 -8.47
C ASN A 36 -10.74 1.51 -9.31
N MET A 37 -9.74 0.96 -8.62
CA MET A 37 -8.68 0.12 -9.23
C MET A 37 -8.74 -1.34 -8.70
N LYS A 38 -9.92 -1.77 -8.21
CA LYS A 38 -10.12 -3.12 -7.67
C LYS A 38 -9.83 -4.20 -8.70
N HIS A 39 -9.10 -5.21 -8.22
CA HIS A 39 -8.78 -6.40 -9.00
C HIS A 39 -8.05 -6.13 -10.33
N LEU A 40 -7.40 -4.97 -10.48
CA LEU A 40 -6.58 -4.69 -11.65
C LEU A 40 -5.29 -5.52 -11.62
N ASP A 41 -4.86 -5.94 -12.80
CA ASP A 41 -3.55 -6.51 -13.01
C ASP A 41 -2.54 -5.38 -13.29
N LEU A 42 -1.79 -5.03 -12.27
CA LEU A 42 -0.77 -3.97 -12.28
C LEU A 42 0.65 -4.54 -12.09
N ARG A 43 0.82 -5.85 -12.30
CA ARG A 43 2.09 -6.55 -12.09
C ARG A 43 3.22 -5.96 -12.92
N GLY A 44 4.34 -5.67 -12.24
CA GLY A 44 5.55 -5.15 -12.87
C GLY A 44 5.40 -3.76 -13.48
N LYS A 45 4.29 -3.06 -13.27
CA LYS A 45 4.09 -1.70 -13.81
C LYS A 45 4.96 -0.69 -13.07
N ASP A 46 5.45 0.29 -13.81
CA ASP A 46 6.12 1.45 -13.24
C ASP A 46 5.09 2.53 -12.90
N LEU A 47 4.83 2.68 -11.61
CA LEU A 47 3.91 3.66 -11.04
C LEU A 47 4.66 4.68 -10.17
N SER A 48 6.00 4.72 -10.27
CA SER A 48 6.84 5.51 -9.39
C SER A 48 6.51 7.00 -9.40
N GLY A 49 6.60 7.63 -8.22
CA GLY A 49 6.36 9.05 -8.02
C GLY A 49 4.89 9.49 -8.15
N ARG A 50 3.96 8.57 -8.39
CA ARG A 50 2.54 8.88 -8.55
C ARG A 50 1.87 9.23 -7.22
N LYS A 51 0.80 10.00 -7.29
CA LYS A 51 -0.06 10.33 -6.16
C LYS A 51 -1.40 9.63 -6.31
N PHE A 52 -1.76 8.86 -5.30
CA PHE A 52 -3.02 8.14 -5.22
C PHE A 52 -3.81 8.68 -4.03
N TRP A 53 -4.87 9.39 -4.31
CA TRP A 53 -5.78 9.92 -3.31
C TRP A 53 -7.15 9.26 -3.43
N ASN A 54 -7.65 8.68 -2.33
CA ASN A 54 -8.93 7.98 -2.27
C ASN A 54 -9.09 6.94 -3.38
N VAL A 55 -8.11 6.03 -3.48
CA VAL A 55 -8.08 4.95 -4.47
C VAL A 55 -8.31 3.61 -3.80
N ASP A 56 -9.15 2.80 -4.40
CA ASP A 56 -9.44 1.46 -3.94
C ASP A 56 -8.72 0.41 -4.79
N PHE A 57 -7.67 -0.16 -4.22
CA PHE A 57 -6.85 -1.24 -4.79
C PHE A 57 -7.25 -2.63 -4.26
N THR A 58 -8.46 -2.78 -3.69
CA THR A 58 -8.89 -4.07 -3.13
C THR A 58 -8.71 -5.20 -4.15
N GLY A 59 -7.94 -6.23 -3.76
CA GLY A 59 -7.66 -7.40 -4.60
C GLY A 59 -6.87 -7.11 -5.88
N ALA A 60 -6.28 -5.92 -6.02
CA ALA A 60 -5.37 -5.64 -7.14
C ALA A 60 -4.07 -6.43 -7.01
N ASP A 61 -3.47 -6.80 -8.13
CA ASP A 61 -2.16 -7.42 -8.18
C ASP A 61 -1.11 -6.38 -8.58
N LEU A 62 -0.35 -5.93 -7.60
CA LEU A 62 0.77 -4.98 -7.71
C LEU A 62 2.12 -5.70 -7.55
N SER A 63 2.16 -7.03 -7.70
CA SER A 63 3.40 -7.77 -7.53
C SER A 63 4.47 -7.31 -8.51
N ASP A 64 5.70 -7.21 -8.02
CA ASP A 64 6.86 -6.70 -8.75
C ASP A 64 6.71 -5.27 -9.30
N ALA A 65 5.66 -4.51 -8.92
CA ALA A 65 5.47 -3.14 -9.37
C ALA A 65 6.50 -2.19 -8.73
N ASN A 66 6.86 -1.14 -9.48
CA ASN A 66 7.65 -0.04 -8.97
C ASN A 66 6.73 1.06 -8.44
N LEU A 67 6.65 1.18 -7.11
CA LEU A 67 5.85 2.17 -6.38
C LEU A 67 6.75 3.17 -5.62
N ASN A 68 8.02 3.29 -6.01
CA ASN A 68 8.99 4.15 -5.33
C ASN A 68 8.57 5.62 -5.36
N GLY A 69 8.66 6.29 -4.22
CA GLY A 69 8.32 7.71 -4.10
C GLY A 69 6.84 8.03 -4.27
N CYS A 70 5.96 7.01 -4.29
CA CYS A 70 4.52 7.23 -4.36
C CYS A 70 3.97 7.88 -3.09
N VAL A 71 2.85 8.57 -3.25
CA VAL A 71 2.04 9.08 -2.16
C VAL A 71 0.67 8.39 -2.20
N PHE A 72 0.33 7.66 -1.13
CA PHE A 72 -0.97 7.02 -0.97
C PHE A 72 -1.69 7.69 0.19
N GLU A 73 -2.81 8.33 -0.09
CA GLU A 73 -3.65 8.99 0.92
C GLU A 73 -5.10 8.48 0.83
N PHE A 74 -5.64 8.00 1.93
CA PHE A 74 -6.99 7.44 2.01
C PHE A 74 -7.21 6.25 1.05
N CYS A 75 -6.17 5.43 0.83
CA CYS A 75 -6.24 4.29 -0.06
C CYS A 75 -6.60 2.99 0.67
N GLU A 76 -7.28 2.09 -0.04
CA GLU A 76 -7.66 0.77 0.44
C GLU A 76 -6.88 -0.31 -0.31
N PHE A 77 -6.22 -1.22 0.42
CA PHE A 77 -5.43 -2.32 -0.13
C PHE A 77 -5.87 -3.68 0.43
N GLU A 78 -7.18 -3.84 0.66
CA GLU A 78 -7.69 -5.10 1.18
C GLU A 78 -7.44 -6.23 0.16
N TYR A 79 -6.78 -7.32 0.60
CA TYR A 79 -6.37 -8.44 -0.26
C TYR A 79 -5.50 -8.06 -1.46
N ALA A 80 -4.84 -6.91 -1.46
CA ALA A 80 -3.91 -6.55 -2.52
C ALA A 80 -2.63 -7.40 -2.44
N ASN A 81 -2.11 -7.78 -3.61
CA ASN A 81 -0.84 -8.46 -3.71
C ASN A 81 0.27 -7.46 -4.06
N LEU A 82 1.18 -7.21 -3.12
CA LEU A 82 2.33 -6.33 -3.25
C LEU A 82 3.66 -7.10 -3.26
N SER A 83 3.60 -8.45 -3.38
CA SER A 83 4.79 -9.28 -3.27
C SER A 83 5.86 -8.89 -4.29
N GLY A 84 7.11 -8.74 -3.82
CA GLY A 84 8.23 -8.33 -4.66
C GLY A 84 8.20 -6.87 -5.13
N ALA A 85 7.16 -6.10 -4.81
CA ALA A 85 7.08 -4.69 -5.17
C ALA A 85 8.15 -3.85 -4.46
N THR A 86 8.47 -2.70 -5.02
CA THR A 86 9.30 -1.69 -4.36
C THR A 86 8.49 -0.44 -4.05
N MET A 87 8.51 0.01 -2.78
CA MET A 87 7.80 1.20 -2.28
C MET A 87 8.76 2.13 -1.53
N ILE A 88 10.02 2.17 -1.96
CA ILE A 88 11.09 2.92 -1.29
C ILE A 88 10.78 4.41 -1.31
N ALA A 89 10.99 5.09 -0.18
CA ALA A 89 10.78 6.53 -0.01
C ALA A 89 9.32 6.98 -0.29
N SER A 90 8.36 6.09 -0.12
CA SER A 90 6.94 6.36 -0.30
C SER A 90 6.31 6.98 0.96
N ARG A 91 5.16 7.60 0.78
CA ARG A 91 4.36 8.17 1.87
C ARG A 91 2.99 7.49 1.87
N ILE A 92 2.64 6.87 2.97
CA ILE A 92 1.38 6.18 3.14
C ILE A 92 0.66 6.87 4.30
N ILE A 93 -0.51 7.45 4.03
CA ILE A 93 -1.23 8.31 4.96
C ILE A 93 -2.70 7.90 5.00
N CYS A 94 -3.28 7.72 6.19
CA CYS A 94 -4.71 7.41 6.39
C CYS A 94 -5.20 6.25 5.50
N SER A 95 -4.36 5.25 5.28
CA SER A 95 -4.64 4.15 4.34
C SER A 95 -4.72 2.81 5.06
N ARG A 96 -5.35 1.80 4.45
CA ARG A 96 -5.60 0.52 5.09
C ARG A 96 -5.07 -0.64 4.26
N PHE A 97 -4.43 -1.57 4.97
CA PHE A 97 -3.94 -2.84 4.43
C PHE A 97 -4.49 -3.99 5.28
N TYR A 98 -5.52 -4.64 4.78
CA TYR A 98 -6.10 -5.82 5.40
C TYR A 98 -5.83 -7.04 4.52
N HIS A 99 -5.22 -8.09 5.10
CA HIS A 99 -4.88 -9.30 4.36
C HIS A 99 -4.06 -9.04 3.08
N ALA A 100 -3.31 -7.95 3.03
CA ALA A 100 -2.40 -7.67 1.92
C ALA A 100 -1.14 -8.53 2.02
N ASN A 101 -0.58 -8.89 0.88
CA ASN A 101 0.66 -9.64 0.80
C ASN A 101 1.83 -8.69 0.51
N PHE A 102 2.77 -8.58 1.47
CA PHE A 102 4.00 -7.80 1.35
C PHE A 102 5.25 -8.70 1.25
N GLU A 103 5.11 -9.98 0.99
CA GLU A 103 6.26 -10.87 0.88
C GLU A 103 7.32 -10.31 -0.09
N TYR A 104 8.58 -10.29 0.33
CA TYR A 104 9.70 -9.77 -0.47
C TYR A 104 9.58 -8.28 -0.88
N THR A 105 8.62 -7.52 -0.37
CA THR A 105 8.45 -6.09 -0.67
C THR A 105 9.54 -5.27 0.01
N ASP A 106 10.06 -4.27 -0.68
CA ASP A 106 10.97 -3.27 -0.10
C ASP A 106 10.23 -1.95 0.12
N ILE A 107 9.97 -1.60 1.39
CA ILE A 107 9.26 -0.37 1.79
C ILE A 107 10.23 0.58 2.54
N SER A 108 11.51 0.40 2.39
CA SER A 108 12.53 1.13 3.15
C SER A 108 12.44 2.65 2.94
N ASN A 109 12.86 3.42 3.95
CA ASN A 109 12.86 4.89 3.95
C ASN A 109 11.46 5.53 3.80
N SER A 110 10.40 4.79 4.04
CA SER A 110 9.03 5.26 3.85
C SER A 110 8.42 5.84 5.12
N LEU A 111 7.36 6.63 4.94
CA LEU A 111 6.62 7.30 6.00
C LEU A 111 5.19 6.76 6.08
N PHE A 112 4.79 6.31 7.25
CA PHE A 112 3.44 5.84 7.55
C PHE A 112 2.81 6.76 8.59
N ILE A 113 1.64 7.32 8.32
CA ILE A 113 0.88 8.17 9.24
C ILE A 113 -0.58 7.70 9.24
N ASP A 114 -1.14 7.40 10.40
CA ASP A 114 -2.53 6.95 10.57
C ASP A 114 -2.89 5.76 9.64
N VAL A 115 -1.98 4.79 9.51
CA VAL A 115 -2.16 3.63 8.63
C VAL A 115 -2.58 2.42 9.44
N GLU A 116 -3.57 1.68 8.96
CA GLU A 116 -3.99 0.40 9.53
C GLU A 116 -3.38 -0.75 8.70
N ILE A 117 -2.54 -1.58 9.34
CA ILE A 117 -1.94 -2.76 8.72
C ILE A 117 -2.27 -3.98 9.57
N MET A 118 -3.18 -4.82 9.08
CA MET A 118 -3.73 -5.93 9.86
C MET A 118 -3.81 -7.22 9.03
N TYR A 119 -3.37 -8.33 9.64
CA TYR A 119 -3.43 -9.67 9.05
C TYR A 119 -2.67 -9.82 7.72
N CYS A 120 -1.65 -8.98 7.51
CA CYS A 120 -0.82 -8.97 6.30
C CYS A 120 0.33 -9.97 6.42
N GLU A 121 0.83 -10.42 5.27
CA GLU A 121 1.99 -11.29 5.15
C GLU A 121 3.24 -10.44 4.88
N PHE A 122 4.35 -10.71 5.62
CA PHE A 122 5.57 -9.90 5.59
C PHE A 122 6.86 -10.74 5.44
N GLU A 123 6.78 -11.94 4.89
CA GLU A 123 7.98 -12.75 4.74
C GLU A 123 9.03 -12.02 3.89
N LYS A 124 10.24 -11.84 4.47
CA LYS A 124 11.37 -11.14 3.83
C LYS A 124 11.08 -9.71 3.35
N THR A 125 10.09 -9.06 3.95
CA THR A 125 9.82 -7.65 3.71
C THR A 125 10.90 -6.78 4.36
N ARG A 126 11.31 -5.71 3.68
CA ARG A 126 12.23 -4.71 4.20
C ARG A 126 11.50 -3.44 4.60
N LEU A 127 11.66 -3.04 5.85
CA LEU A 127 11.08 -1.83 6.45
C LEU A 127 12.16 -0.96 7.13
N HIS A 128 13.42 -1.06 6.72
CA HIS A 128 14.48 -0.34 7.41
C HIS A 128 14.38 1.18 7.15
N ASP A 129 14.80 1.98 8.13
CA ASP A 129 14.75 3.44 8.12
C ASP A 129 13.36 4.04 7.87
N CYS A 130 12.29 3.27 8.13
CA CYS A 130 10.94 3.79 8.08
C CYS A 130 10.60 4.65 9.29
N ARG A 131 9.71 5.62 9.07
CA ARG A 131 9.07 6.39 10.14
C ARG A 131 7.61 6.00 10.23
N THR A 132 7.17 5.62 11.42
CA THR A 132 5.79 5.17 11.59
C THR A 132 5.29 5.37 13.02
N ASP A 133 3.99 5.68 13.16
CA ASP A 133 3.22 5.60 14.39
C ASP A 133 2.27 4.37 14.38
N VAL A 134 2.45 3.49 13.41
CA VAL A 134 1.53 2.39 13.08
C VAL A 134 1.71 1.20 14.01
N LEU A 135 0.60 0.55 14.34
CA LEU A 135 0.55 -0.78 14.94
C LEU A 135 0.41 -1.83 13.84
N PHE A 136 1.43 -2.65 13.67
CA PHE A 136 1.35 -3.82 12.79
C PHE A 136 0.74 -5.02 13.54
N ILE A 137 -0.28 -5.65 12.98
CA ILE A 137 -0.80 -6.93 13.46
C ILE A 137 -0.51 -7.96 12.38
N VAL A 138 0.51 -8.77 12.64
CA VAL A 138 1.01 -9.79 11.71
C VAL A 138 0.86 -11.20 12.31
N PRO A 139 0.79 -12.24 11.49
CA PRO A 139 0.94 -13.62 11.98
C PRO A 139 2.28 -13.82 12.70
N GLU A 140 2.32 -14.73 13.68
CA GLU A 140 3.50 -14.93 14.54
C GLU A 140 4.74 -15.33 13.73
N GLU A 141 4.58 -16.18 12.73
CA GLU A 141 5.64 -16.61 11.82
C GLU A 141 6.20 -15.48 10.94
N SER A 142 5.38 -14.51 10.57
CA SER A 142 5.80 -13.37 9.75
C SER A 142 6.61 -12.34 10.52
N ALA A 143 6.38 -12.22 11.82
CA ALA A 143 7.07 -11.24 12.67
C ALA A 143 8.60 -11.44 12.73
N ILE A 144 9.07 -12.67 12.52
CA ILE A 144 10.49 -13.04 12.57
C ILE A 144 11.23 -12.67 11.27
N ALA A 145 10.49 -12.51 10.18
CA ALA A 145 11.05 -12.34 8.83
C ALA A 145 11.11 -10.87 8.37
N ILE A 146 10.68 -9.92 9.19
CA ILE A 146 10.64 -8.49 8.85
C ILE A 146 11.97 -7.84 9.21
N ASP A 147 12.62 -7.19 8.25
CA ASP A 147 13.81 -6.37 8.51
C ASP A 147 13.38 -4.95 8.95
N LEU A 148 13.57 -4.66 10.22
CA LEU A 148 13.22 -3.39 10.88
C LEU A 148 14.43 -2.53 11.21
N THR A 149 15.58 -2.79 10.63
CA THR A 149 16.83 -2.07 10.93
C THR A 149 16.64 -0.56 10.74
N GLY A 150 17.01 0.23 11.76
CA GLY A 150 16.90 1.69 11.72
C GLY A 150 15.49 2.27 11.81
N THR A 151 14.45 1.43 11.85
CA THR A 151 13.07 1.91 11.88
C THR A 151 12.68 2.43 13.26
N ALA A 152 12.12 3.65 13.30
CA ALA A 152 11.65 4.29 14.53
C ALA A 152 10.17 3.96 14.79
N ALA A 153 9.86 3.55 16.04
CA ALA A 153 8.51 3.43 16.58
C ALA A 153 7.57 2.46 15.85
N ILE A 154 7.99 1.19 15.66
CA ILE A 154 7.05 0.12 15.27
C ILE A 154 6.59 -0.64 16.52
N SER A 155 5.29 -0.83 16.65
CA SER A 155 4.69 -1.82 17.54
C SER A 155 4.19 -3.00 16.72
N ILE A 156 4.83 -4.16 16.83
CA ILE A 156 4.33 -5.38 16.21
C ILE A 156 3.56 -6.18 17.27
N ARG A 157 2.32 -6.52 16.98
CA ARG A 157 1.56 -7.51 17.73
C ARG A 157 1.35 -8.74 16.89
N THR A 158 1.77 -9.88 17.42
CA THR A 158 1.43 -11.18 16.85
C THR A 158 0.08 -11.61 17.40
N LYS A 159 -0.75 -12.22 16.58
CA LYS A 159 -2.00 -12.81 17.02
C LYS A 159 -1.71 -14.26 17.37
N PRO A 160 -2.03 -14.74 18.58
CA PRO A 160 -1.94 -16.16 18.87
C PRO A 160 -2.89 -16.93 17.95
N GLU A 161 -2.43 -18.05 17.40
CA GLU A 161 -3.28 -18.97 16.67
C GLU A 161 -4.51 -19.33 17.53
N ARG A 162 -5.69 -19.19 16.95
CA ARG A 162 -6.88 -19.79 17.57
C ARG A 162 -6.77 -21.30 17.38
N LYS A 163 -6.45 -21.99 18.49
CA LYS A 163 -6.59 -23.46 18.55
C LYS A 163 -8.05 -23.85 18.45
#